data_7be3f794ca8d959477adc1bad0804180
#
_entry.id   7be3f794ca8d959477adc1bad0804180
#
_cell.length_a   1.000
_cell.length_b   1.000
_cell.length_c   1.000
_cell.angle_alpha   90.00
_cell.angle_beta   90.00
_cell.angle_gamma   90.00
#
_symmetry.space_group_name_H-M   'P 1'
#
loop_
_entity.id
_entity.type
_entity.pdbx_description
1 polymer ?
#
loop_
_entity_poly.entity_id
_entity_poly.type
_entity_poly.pdbx_seq_one_letter_code
_entity_poly.pdbx_strand_id
1 'polypeptide(L)'
;MKIALRSGFTVLAVTSLFTTLLTAPALAALDDGYPEGAAAPGRTCRPDAVEQKVVSPYSGKNLSCILIDGISKWWIDGEPLPVAKATTAPVAPVTPAPQASAPASDGKKFVLENSVKITLKKGSKLITVGDVRPAQVLIPGTLKAKVAAPLLVALPGFTATTNDLLALVDLTAEAYKRGVVLALPMGSKNSGGLHFWNATGSCCDFEKSGIDDSKYLMDLVKQISAKVSIDSKRIYFFGHSNGGFMSYTVACNNPEKIAAIVSLEGSSFADMEMCGAKKPVSVLQINGTADELIHIAGGNIFDDPKQPYPTVKAETGKWAQINGCVGMLVDIKKKFDYESALLGSETTKAAYKCPMGRNVETWTIAGGAHLPKINAAFTAAVFDFLLAHKK
;
A
#
# COMPACT_ATOMS: atom_id res chain seq x y z
N MET A 1 -35.34 57.11 -49.66
CA MET A 1 -36.68 57.50 -49.19
C MET A 1 -36.82 57.01 -47.75
N LYS A 2 -36.97 57.94 -46.82
CA LYS A 2 -37.03 57.68 -45.39
C LYS A 2 -38.35 57.12 -44.96
N ILE A 3 -38.39 56.10 -44.09
CA ILE A 3 -39.53 55.91 -43.19
C ILE A 3 -38.94 55.37 -41.87
N ALA A 4 -39.13 56.13 -40.81
CA ALA A 4 -38.85 55.75 -39.43
C ALA A 4 -40.10 55.11 -38.83
N LEU A 5 -39.94 54.01 -38.09
CA LEU A 5 -40.97 53.53 -37.16
C LEU A 5 -40.35 53.40 -35.79
N ARG A 6 -40.91 54.14 -34.86
CA ARG A 6 -40.70 53.99 -33.40
C ARG A 6 -41.62 52.85 -32.92
N SER A 7 -41.14 51.98 -32.11
CA SER A 7 -41.96 51.19 -31.20
C SER A 7 -41.27 51.07 -29.84
N GLY A 8 -42.00 51.52 -28.83
CA GLY A 8 -41.57 51.53 -27.44
C GLY A 8 -41.57 50.10 -26.86
N PHE A 9 -40.61 49.84 -26.05
CA PHE A 9 -40.57 48.64 -25.20
C PHE A 9 -40.80 49.02 -23.74
N THR A 10 -41.91 48.51 -23.24
CA THR A 10 -42.25 48.55 -21.80
C THR A 10 -41.35 47.59 -21.05
N VAL A 11 -40.59 48.08 -20.11
CA VAL A 11 -39.74 47.24 -19.21
C VAL A 11 -40.64 46.73 -18.10
N LEU A 12 -40.92 45.39 -18.12
CA LEU A 12 -41.40 44.69 -16.93
C LEU A 12 -40.20 44.30 -16.05
N ALA A 13 -40.12 44.88 -14.87
CA ALA A 13 -39.19 44.47 -13.85
C ALA A 13 -39.68 43.14 -13.24
N VAL A 14 -38.99 42.05 -13.52
CA VAL A 14 -39.12 40.77 -12.79
C VAL A 14 -38.11 40.78 -11.65
N THR A 15 -38.58 40.98 -10.44
CA THR A 15 -37.80 40.79 -9.21
C THR A 15 -37.60 39.29 -8.98
N SER A 16 -36.42 38.81 -9.33
CA SER A 16 -35.95 37.47 -9.01
C SER A 16 -35.50 37.41 -7.57
N LEU A 17 -36.25 36.76 -6.68
CA LEU A 17 -35.78 36.35 -5.38
C LEU A 17 -34.68 35.27 -5.58
N PHE A 18 -33.42 35.62 -5.41
CA PHE A 18 -32.35 34.67 -5.22
C PHE A 18 -32.42 34.11 -3.81
N THR A 19 -33.01 32.93 -3.64
CA THR A 19 -32.79 32.09 -2.49
C THR A 19 -31.40 31.49 -2.61
N THR A 20 -30.44 32.05 -1.88
CA THR A 20 -29.14 31.42 -1.69
C THR A 20 -29.34 30.17 -0.83
N LEU A 21 -29.37 29.01 -1.50
CA LEU A 21 -29.10 27.75 -0.81
C LEU A 21 -27.64 27.81 -0.33
N LEU A 22 -27.45 27.96 0.97
CA LEU A 22 -26.20 27.64 1.61
C LEU A 22 -26.01 26.12 1.47
N THR A 23 -25.20 25.69 0.51
CA THR A 23 -24.66 24.35 0.49
C THR A 23 -23.68 24.22 1.64
N ALA A 24 -24.05 23.46 2.67
CA ALA A 24 -23.10 23.01 3.68
C ALA A 24 -21.94 22.30 2.99
N PRO A 25 -20.68 22.44 3.47
CA PRO A 25 -19.58 21.69 2.93
C PRO A 25 -19.89 20.20 3.10
N ALA A 26 -19.77 19.43 2.02
CA ALA A 26 -19.86 17.99 2.06
C ALA A 26 -18.73 17.52 3.00
N LEU A 27 -19.11 16.97 4.15
CA LEU A 27 -18.20 16.19 4.98
C LEU A 27 -17.75 15.00 4.15
N ALA A 28 -16.46 14.86 3.95
CA ALA A 28 -15.89 13.70 3.26
C ALA A 28 -16.32 12.42 4.00
N ALA A 29 -16.84 11.46 3.27
CA ALA A 29 -17.22 10.16 3.80
C ALA A 29 -15.97 9.48 4.38
N LEU A 30 -16.05 9.00 5.61
CA LEU A 30 -15.07 8.09 6.20
C LEU A 30 -15.33 6.70 5.61
N ASP A 31 -14.35 6.15 4.90
CA ASP A 31 -14.52 4.86 4.22
C ASP A 31 -14.01 3.69 5.07
N ASP A 32 -14.82 3.31 6.04
CA ASP A 32 -14.69 2.09 6.85
C ASP A 32 -15.63 0.98 6.35
N GLY A 33 -16.10 1.09 5.09
CA GLY A 33 -17.07 0.20 4.47
C GLY A 33 -18.53 0.48 4.87
N TYR A 34 -18.78 1.61 5.56
CA TYR A 34 -20.13 2.02 5.94
C TYR A 34 -20.53 3.29 5.19
N PRO A 35 -21.81 3.45 4.77
CA PRO A 35 -22.27 4.68 4.13
C PRO A 35 -22.08 5.92 5.01
N GLU A 36 -21.97 7.09 4.37
CA GLU A 36 -21.87 8.36 5.06
C GLU A 36 -22.99 8.54 6.09
N GLY A 37 -22.62 8.91 7.33
CA GLY A 37 -23.55 9.07 8.43
C GLY A 37 -24.01 7.78 9.11
N ALA A 38 -23.54 6.61 8.68
CA ALA A 38 -23.90 5.34 9.33
C ALA A 38 -23.29 5.22 10.73
N ALA A 39 -24.06 4.66 11.65
CA ALA A 39 -23.58 4.30 12.97
C ALA A 39 -22.70 3.04 12.87
N ALA A 40 -21.40 3.19 13.10
CA ALA A 40 -20.43 2.09 13.11
C ALA A 40 -19.44 2.25 14.27
N PRO A 41 -18.90 1.13 14.83
CA PRO A 41 -17.98 1.19 15.97
C PRO A 41 -16.76 2.05 15.68
N GLY A 42 -16.45 2.99 16.59
CA GLY A 42 -15.30 3.88 16.48
C GLY A 42 -15.52 5.16 15.64
N ARG A 43 -16.58 5.21 14.81
CA ARG A 43 -16.93 6.42 14.06
C ARG A 43 -17.42 7.54 14.98
N THR A 44 -17.17 8.78 14.57
CA THR A 44 -17.75 9.94 15.24
C THR A 44 -19.26 9.96 15.05
N CYS A 45 -19.99 10.18 16.12
CA CYS A 45 -21.40 10.52 16.07
C CYS A 45 -21.57 12.04 16.28
N ARG A 46 -22.70 12.59 15.88
CA ARG A 46 -22.96 14.01 16.11
C ARG A 46 -22.99 14.30 17.62
N PRO A 47 -22.51 15.47 18.07
CA PRO A 47 -22.50 15.81 19.50
C PRO A 47 -23.88 15.78 20.15
N ASP A 48 -24.95 16.08 19.39
CA ASP A 48 -26.33 16.01 19.82
C ASP A 48 -26.90 14.58 19.87
N ALA A 49 -26.15 13.60 19.38
CA ALA A 49 -26.50 12.18 19.41
C ALA A 49 -25.90 11.43 20.62
N VAL A 50 -25.15 12.09 21.50
CA VAL A 50 -24.61 11.48 22.72
C VAL A 50 -25.76 10.87 23.55
N GLU A 51 -25.56 9.64 24.02
CA GLU A 51 -26.55 8.77 24.66
C GLU A 51 -27.57 8.11 23.72
N GLN A 52 -27.59 8.42 22.43
CA GLN A 52 -28.42 7.68 21.48
C GLN A 52 -27.92 6.25 21.31
N LYS A 53 -28.86 5.32 21.16
CA LYS A 53 -28.62 3.90 20.90
C LYS A 53 -29.19 3.54 19.55
N VAL A 54 -28.40 2.81 18.76
CA VAL A 54 -28.82 2.32 17.45
C VAL A 54 -28.34 0.88 17.27
N VAL A 55 -29.05 0.13 16.45
CA VAL A 55 -28.53 -1.16 15.96
C VAL A 55 -27.77 -0.87 14.67
N SER A 56 -26.50 -1.22 14.63
CA SER A 56 -25.74 -1.09 13.40
C SER A 56 -26.36 -1.97 12.31
N PRO A 57 -26.81 -1.39 11.19
CA PRO A 57 -27.41 -2.18 10.10
C PRO A 57 -26.40 -3.10 9.40
N TYR A 58 -25.11 -2.93 9.69
CA TYR A 58 -24.03 -3.66 9.05
C TYR A 58 -23.45 -4.78 9.93
N SER A 59 -23.34 -4.55 11.25
CA SER A 59 -22.80 -5.56 12.18
C SER A 59 -23.88 -6.25 13.01
N GLY A 60 -25.12 -5.73 13.00
CA GLY A 60 -26.21 -6.20 13.86
C GLY A 60 -25.99 -5.93 15.37
N LYS A 61 -24.89 -5.26 15.74
CA LYS A 61 -24.56 -4.96 17.14
C LYS A 61 -25.27 -3.68 17.61
N ASN A 62 -25.63 -3.64 18.88
CA ASN A 62 -26.12 -2.41 19.52
C ASN A 62 -24.94 -1.44 19.73
N LEU A 63 -25.12 -0.21 19.32
CA LEU A 63 -24.15 0.87 19.44
C LEU A 63 -24.74 2.01 20.26
N SER A 64 -23.95 2.58 21.17
CA SER A 64 -24.24 3.82 21.87
C SER A 64 -23.29 4.92 21.40
N CYS A 65 -23.80 6.12 21.14
CA CYS A 65 -22.98 7.30 20.92
C CYS A 65 -22.49 7.81 22.29
N ILE A 66 -21.18 7.71 22.53
CA ILE A 66 -20.56 8.08 23.81
C ILE A 66 -19.42 9.07 23.62
N LEU A 67 -19.10 9.84 24.64
CA LEU A 67 -17.99 10.78 24.63
C LEU A 67 -16.70 10.07 25.07
N ILE A 68 -15.75 9.97 24.17
CA ILE A 68 -14.41 9.39 24.45
C ILE A 68 -13.37 10.48 24.17
N ASP A 69 -12.63 10.90 25.19
CA ASP A 69 -11.60 11.96 25.12
C ASP A 69 -12.10 13.26 24.47
N GLY A 70 -13.34 13.66 24.76
CA GLY A 70 -13.96 14.85 24.22
C GLY A 70 -14.51 14.73 22.80
N ILE A 71 -14.45 13.55 22.20
CA ILE A 71 -14.99 13.25 20.87
C ILE A 71 -16.17 12.28 21.00
N SER A 72 -17.32 12.64 20.40
CA SER A 72 -18.50 11.76 20.36
C SER A 72 -18.29 10.63 19.37
N LYS A 73 -18.34 9.35 19.83
CA LYS A 73 -18.11 8.17 19.00
C LYS A 73 -19.16 7.09 19.23
N TRP A 74 -19.49 6.35 18.19
CA TRP A 74 -20.27 5.12 18.28
C TRP A 74 -19.45 4.00 18.91
N TRP A 75 -19.96 3.38 19.97
CA TRP A 75 -19.30 2.32 20.70
C TRP A 75 -20.24 1.11 20.86
N ILE A 76 -19.68 -0.10 20.84
CA ILE A 76 -20.47 -1.33 20.99
C ILE A 76 -20.92 -1.45 22.45
N ASP A 77 -22.22 -1.62 22.66
CA ASP A 77 -22.79 -1.80 24.00
C ASP A 77 -22.17 -3.03 24.68
N GLY A 78 -21.66 -2.84 25.89
CA GLY A 78 -21.04 -3.89 26.70
C GLY A 78 -19.56 -4.14 26.44
N GLU A 79 -18.93 -3.49 25.47
CA GLU A 79 -17.49 -3.53 25.32
C GLU A 79 -16.79 -2.53 26.28
N PRO A 80 -15.64 -2.90 26.89
CA PRO A 80 -14.93 -2.00 27.78
C PRO A 80 -14.47 -0.75 27.02
N LEU A 81 -14.61 0.42 27.65
CA LEU A 81 -14.13 1.68 27.10
C LEU A 81 -12.60 1.64 26.97
N PRO A 82 -12.05 2.27 25.90
CA PRO A 82 -10.60 2.44 25.82
C PRO A 82 -10.13 3.25 27.03
N VAL A 83 -9.25 2.68 27.83
CA VAL A 83 -8.71 3.33 29.03
C VAL A 83 -7.86 4.51 28.58
N ALA A 84 -8.27 5.73 28.92
CA ALA A 84 -7.47 6.93 28.71
C ALA A 84 -6.13 6.77 29.43
N LYS A 85 -5.04 6.79 28.67
CA LYS A 85 -3.70 6.75 29.23
C LYS A 85 -3.44 8.08 29.96
N ALA A 86 -3.41 8.04 31.28
CA ALA A 86 -3.19 9.22 32.12
C ALA A 86 -1.88 9.93 31.72
N THR A 87 -2.00 11.16 31.26
CA THR A 87 -0.88 12.08 31.05
C THR A 87 -0.48 12.69 32.39
N THR A 88 0.58 12.20 33.01
CA THR A 88 1.35 12.96 34.01
C THR A 88 2.78 12.53 34.00
N ALA A 89 3.70 13.40 33.51
CA ALA A 89 4.92 13.75 34.23
C ALA A 89 5.75 14.74 33.40
N PRO A 90 6.51 15.64 34.04
CA PRO A 90 7.25 16.70 33.37
C PRO A 90 8.47 16.15 32.64
N VAL A 91 8.75 16.73 31.48
CA VAL A 91 9.88 16.37 30.61
C VAL A 91 11.19 16.78 31.29
N ALA A 92 12.00 15.79 31.65
CA ALA A 92 13.42 15.97 31.97
C ALA A 92 14.25 16.00 30.67
N PRO A 93 15.45 16.64 30.65
CA PRO A 93 16.23 16.82 29.42
C PRO A 93 16.68 15.49 28.84
N VAL A 94 16.45 15.31 27.53
CA VAL A 94 16.77 14.09 26.80
C VAL A 94 18.27 14.02 26.56
N THR A 95 18.94 13.13 27.26
CA THR A 95 20.26 12.60 26.87
C THR A 95 20.06 11.63 25.70
N PRO A 96 20.90 11.61 24.65
CA PRO A 96 20.76 10.65 23.56
C PRO A 96 20.81 9.22 24.11
N ALA A 97 19.75 8.44 23.87
CA ALA A 97 19.71 7.05 24.25
C ALA A 97 20.76 6.24 23.47
N PRO A 98 21.44 5.28 24.11
CA PRO A 98 22.31 4.35 23.40
C PRO A 98 21.49 3.56 22.36
N GLN A 99 22.05 3.38 21.16
CA GLN A 99 21.48 2.49 20.14
C GLN A 99 21.15 1.15 20.80
N ALA A 100 19.87 0.78 20.80
CA ALA A 100 19.45 -0.52 21.28
C ALA A 100 20.12 -1.59 20.41
N SER A 101 21.06 -2.31 21.00
CA SER A 101 21.61 -3.53 20.45
C SER A 101 20.44 -4.50 20.25
N ALA A 102 20.39 -5.15 19.06
CA ALA A 102 19.42 -6.20 18.78
C ALA A 102 19.32 -7.17 19.97
N PRO A 103 18.11 -7.59 20.39
CA PRO A 103 17.98 -8.51 21.49
C PRO A 103 18.73 -9.80 21.16
N ALA A 104 19.59 -10.23 22.09
CA ALA A 104 20.30 -11.49 21.99
C ALA A 104 19.27 -12.63 21.84
N SER A 105 19.50 -13.53 20.88
CA SER A 105 18.65 -14.69 20.67
C SER A 105 18.73 -15.60 21.89
N ASP A 106 17.66 -15.71 22.66
CA ASP A 106 17.54 -16.56 23.83
C ASP A 106 17.24 -18.04 23.50
N GLY A 107 17.71 -18.52 22.37
CA GLY A 107 17.65 -19.95 22.00
C GLY A 107 16.23 -20.53 21.81
N LYS A 108 15.17 -19.72 21.84
CA LYS A 108 13.81 -20.18 21.58
C LYS A 108 13.65 -20.51 20.11
N LYS A 109 13.22 -21.75 19.80
CA LYS A 109 12.77 -22.13 18.45
C LYS A 109 11.59 -21.23 18.08
N PHE A 110 11.80 -20.35 17.10
CA PHE A 110 10.70 -19.59 16.53
C PHE A 110 9.70 -20.53 15.88
N VAL A 111 8.48 -20.55 16.38
CA VAL A 111 7.35 -21.19 15.71
C VAL A 111 6.91 -20.26 14.60
N LEU A 112 6.87 -20.75 13.36
CA LEU A 112 6.25 -20.05 12.24
C LEU A 112 4.76 -19.85 12.57
N GLU A 113 4.38 -18.65 12.98
CA GLU A 113 3.00 -18.36 13.40
C GLU A 113 1.97 -18.51 12.29
N ASN A 114 2.38 -18.45 11.03
CA ASN A 114 1.52 -18.68 9.87
C ASN A 114 2.29 -19.40 8.77
N SER A 115 2.19 -20.73 8.73
CA SER A 115 2.71 -21.45 7.58
C SER A 115 1.92 -21.08 6.33
N VAL A 116 2.65 -20.75 5.26
CA VAL A 116 2.05 -20.40 3.98
C VAL A 116 1.32 -21.62 3.40
N LYS A 117 0.06 -21.41 3.03
CA LYS A 117 -0.80 -22.46 2.44
C LYS A 117 -0.55 -22.54 0.93
N ILE A 118 0.48 -23.26 0.52
CA ILE A 118 0.84 -23.48 -0.89
C ILE A 118 0.78 -24.94 -1.22
N THR A 119 0.12 -25.31 -2.31
CA THR A 119 0.21 -26.64 -2.89
C THR A 119 1.52 -26.76 -3.67
N LEU A 120 2.46 -27.55 -3.17
CA LEU A 120 3.76 -27.72 -3.80
C LEU A 120 3.63 -28.55 -5.10
N LYS A 121 4.17 -27.99 -6.20
CA LYS A 121 4.33 -28.72 -7.46
C LYS A 121 5.52 -29.69 -7.38
N LYS A 122 5.51 -30.73 -8.21
CA LYS A 122 6.56 -31.77 -8.26
C LYS A 122 7.96 -31.16 -8.34
N GLY A 123 8.87 -31.60 -7.49
CA GLY A 123 10.26 -31.15 -7.42
C GLY A 123 10.47 -29.81 -6.71
N SER A 124 9.40 -29.11 -6.36
CA SER A 124 9.48 -27.85 -5.63
C SER A 124 9.72 -28.08 -4.13
N LYS A 125 10.29 -27.08 -3.46
CA LYS A 125 10.55 -27.11 -2.02
C LYS A 125 10.02 -25.82 -1.38
N LEU A 126 9.52 -25.94 -0.16
CA LEU A 126 9.24 -24.82 0.71
C LEU A 126 10.20 -24.91 1.90
N ILE A 127 11.10 -23.96 2.03
CA ILE A 127 12.09 -23.91 3.12
C ILE A 127 11.83 -22.71 4.01
N THR A 128 12.30 -22.76 5.23
CA THR A 128 12.29 -21.63 6.16
C THR A 128 13.68 -21.02 6.23
N VAL A 129 13.77 -19.70 6.11
CA VAL A 129 15.00 -18.92 6.14
C VAL A 129 14.82 -17.73 7.08
N GLY A 130 15.84 -17.42 7.84
CA GLY A 130 15.83 -16.31 8.82
C GLY A 130 15.79 -16.79 10.27
N ASP A 131 16.42 -16.02 11.15
CA ASP A 131 16.58 -16.37 12.55
C ASP A 131 15.60 -15.60 13.44
N VAL A 132 15.44 -14.29 13.22
CA VAL A 132 14.62 -13.40 14.06
C VAL A 132 13.15 -13.39 13.61
N ARG A 133 12.92 -13.23 12.31
CA ARG A 133 11.61 -13.33 11.66
C ARG A 133 11.73 -14.29 10.48
N PRO A 134 11.57 -15.59 10.71
CA PRO A 134 11.75 -16.58 9.66
C PRO A 134 10.70 -16.39 8.55
N ALA A 135 11.17 -16.41 7.30
CA ALA A 135 10.33 -16.36 6.12
C ALA A 135 10.27 -17.71 5.42
N GLN A 136 9.13 -18.04 4.85
CA GLN A 136 9.01 -19.19 3.95
C GLN A 136 9.49 -18.81 2.55
N VAL A 137 10.23 -19.70 1.92
CA VAL A 137 10.81 -19.49 0.60
C VAL A 137 10.44 -20.66 -0.30
N LEU A 138 9.65 -20.37 -1.33
CA LEU A 138 9.29 -21.33 -2.36
C LEU A 138 10.42 -21.42 -3.39
N ILE A 139 10.93 -22.62 -3.57
CA ILE A 139 11.93 -22.96 -4.59
C ILE A 139 11.24 -23.80 -5.64
N PRO A 140 10.99 -23.27 -6.86
CA PRO A 140 10.36 -24.04 -7.93
C PRO A 140 11.20 -25.25 -8.38
N GLY A 141 10.53 -26.37 -8.62
CA GLY A 141 11.18 -27.58 -9.18
C GLY A 141 11.61 -27.42 -10.66
N THR A 142 11.23 -26.32 -11.30
CA THR A 142 11.60 -25.95 -12.67
C THR A 142 12.98 -25.27 -12.77
N LEU A 143 13.64 -25.01 -11.64
CA LEU A 143 14.97 -24.39 -11.65
C LEU A 143 15.98 -25.30 -12.35
N LYS A 144 16.74 -24.72 -13.28
CA LYS A 144 17.83 -25.42 -13.95
C LYS A 144 19.04 -25.53 -13.03
N ALA A 145 19.61 -26.74 -12.93
CA ALA A 145 20.83 -26.95 -12.15
C ALA A 145 21.94 -26.00 -12.64
N LYS A 146 22.69 -25.42 -11.70
CA LYS A 146 23.81 -24.48 -11.95
C LYS A 146 23.44 -23.14 -12.61
N VAL A 147 22.13 -22.83 -12.75
CA VAL A 147 21.68 -21.54 -13.23
C VAL A 147 21.13 -20.76 -12.02
N ALA A 148 21.70 -19.58 -11.76
CA ALA A 148 21.23 -18.71 -10.69
C ALA A 148 19.82 -18.18 -11.01
N ALA A 149 18.91 -18.32 -10.06
CA ALA A 149 17.50 -17.99 -10.21
C ALA A 149 17.21 -16.53 -9.85
N PRO A 150 16.22 -15.87 -10.48
CA PRO A 150 15.69 -14.61 -9.97
C PRO A 150 15.01 -14.83 -8.62
N LEU A 151 15.05 -13.79 -7.76
CA LEU A 151 14.38 -13.79 -6.46
C LEU A 151 13.30 -12.70 -6.45
N LEU A 152 12.08 -13.06 -6.09
CA LEU A 152 11.00 -12.14 -5.78
C LEU A 152 10.70 -12.20 -4.28
N VAL A 153 10.75 -11.05 -3.60
CA VAL A 153 10.32 -10.89 -2.21
C VAL A 153 8.94 -10.25 -2.21
N ALA A 154 7.95 -10.93 -1.65
CA ALA A 154 6.56 -10.49 -1.66
C ALA A 154 6.12 -10.02 -0.27
N LEU A 155 5.65 -8.76 -0.18
CA LEU A 155 5.39 -8.03 1.05
C LEU A 155 3.89 -7.79 1.23
N PRO A 156 3.23 -8.39 2.24
CA PRO A 156 1.82 -8.12 2.55
C PRO A 156 1.58 -6.69 3.05
N GLY A 157 0.32 -6.28 3.03
CA GLY A 157 -0.14 -4.99 3.56
C GLY A 157 -0.13 -4.94 5.10
N PHE A 158 -0.54 -3.78 5.64
CA PHE A 158 -0.77 -3.60 7.07
C PHE A 158 -1.83 -4.59 7.55
N THR A 159 -1.63 -5.20 8.69
CA THR A 159 -2.44 -6.28 9.31
C THR A 159 -2.48 -7.61 8.54
N ALA A 160 -2.11 -7.62 7.26
CA ALA A 160 -2.21 -8.78 6.41
C ALA A 160 -1.07 -9.78 6.62
N THR A 161 -1.36 -11.05 6.33
CA THR A 161 -0.39 -12.14 6.29
C THR A 161 0.07 -12.42 4.87
N THR A 162 1.10 -13.25 4.71
CA THR A 162 1.50 -13.75 3.39
C THR A 162 0.41 -14.58 2.71
N ASN A 163 -0.46 -15.25 3.48
CA ASN A 163 -1.60 -15.99 2.91
C ASN A 163 -2.64 -15.02 2.33
N ASP A 164 -2.88 -13.89 2.99
CA ASP A 164 -3.79 -12.85 2.49
C ASP A 164 -3.25 -12.22 1.21
N LEU A 165 -1.93 -11.95 1.15
CA LEU A 165 -1.30 -11.47 -0.07
C LEU A 165 -1.43 -12.45 -1.22
N LEU A 166 -1.19 -13.76 -0.97
CA LEU A 166 -1.31 -14.79 -2.02
C LEU A 166 -2.76 -15.04 -2.43
N ALA A 167 -3.73 -14.81 -1.54
CA ALA A 167 -5.15 -14.83 -1.89
C ALA A 167 -5.54 -13.63 -2.75
N LEU A 168 -4.93 -12.45 -2.51
CA LEU A 168 -5.14 -11.25 -3.32
C LEU A 168 -4.47 -11.38 -4.70
N VAL A 169 -3.20 -11.84 -4.72
CA VAL A 169 -2.40 -11.99 -5.95
C VAL A 169 -1.67 -13.33 -5.90
N ASP A 170 -2.10 -14.31 -6.70
CA ASP A 170 -1.41 -15.60 -6.78
C ASP A 170 -0.07 -15.49 -7.50
N LEU A 171 0.96 -15.12 -6.74
CA LEU A 171 2.33 -15.05 -7.23
C LEU A 171 2.95 -16.44 -7.47
N THR A 172 2.37 -17.52 -6.89
CA THR A 172 2.96 -18.84 -6.89
C THR A 172 2.91 -19.50 -8.27
N ALA A 173 1.81 -19.32 -8.99
CA ALA A 173 1.62 -19.89 -10.33
C ALA A 173 2.70 -19.43 -11.32
N GLU A 174 2.96 -18.13 -11.38
CA GLU A 174 3.99 -17.56 -12.26
C GLU A 174 5.41 -17.82 -11.74
N ALA A 175 5.63 -17.85 -10.42
CA ALA A 175 6.91 -18.26 -9.84
C ALA A 175 7.30 -19.68 -10.28
N TYR A 176 6.38 -20.63 -10.23
CA TYR A 176 6.60 -22.00 -10.74
C TYR A 176 6.88 -22.03 -12.24
N LYS A 177 6.08 -21.32 -13.03
CA LYS A 177 6.16 -21.31 -14.48
C LYS A 177 7.48 -20.73 -14.98
N ARG A 178 7.96 -19.66 -14.32
CA ARG A 178 9.13 -18.88 -14.76
C ARG A 178 10.42 -19.21 -14.02
N GLY A 179 10.37 -20.12 -13.04
CA GLY A 179 11.54 -20.50 -12.25
C GLY A 179 12.05 -19.35 -11.38
N VAL A 180 11.14 -18.62 -10.73
CA VAL A 180 11.46 -17.52 -9.80
C VAL A 180 11.38 -18.05 -8.38
N VAL A 181 12.44 -17.87 -7.58
CA VAL A 181 12.40 -18.13 -6.14
C VAL A 181 11.52 -17.06 -5.50
N LEU A 182 10.53 -17.48 -4.69
CA LEU A 182 9.58 -16.57 -4.07
C LEU A 182 9.77 -16.59 -2.55
N ALA A 183 10.19 -15.46 -1.99
CA ALA A 183 10.30 -15.27 -0.54
C ALA A 183 9.06 -14.58 0.00
N LEU A 184 8.55 -15.08 1.11
CA LEU A 184 7.28 -14.73 1.72
C LEU A 184 7.49 -14.31 3.19
N PRO A 185 8.18 -13.18 3.45
CA PRO A 185 8.37 -12.68 4.80
C PRO A 185 7.09 -12.06 5.37
N MET A 186 7.05 -11.96 6.70
CA MET A 186 6.00 -11.26 7.44
C MET A 186 6.56 -9.97 8.06
N GLY A 187 5.74 -8.94 8.14
CA GLY A 187 6.04 -7.72 8.88
C GLY A 187 6.20 -7.97 10.39
N SER A 188 6.76 -7.01 11.10
CA SER A 188 6.77 -6.98 12.57
C SER A 188 5.35 -6.90 13.12
N LYS A 189 5.18 -7.16 14.41
CA LYS A 189 3.90 -6.93 15.10
C LYS A 189 4.00 -5.68 15.97
N ASN A 190 2.95 -4.88 15.93
CA ASN A 190 2.76 -3.77 16.87
C ASN A 190 2.27 -4.29 18.24
N SER A 191 2.03 -3.39 19.20
CA SER A 191 1.54 -3.74 20.54
C SER A 191 0.17 -4.45 20.53
N GLY A 192 -0.66 -4.22 19.50
CA GLY A 192 -1.92 -4.90 19.27
C GLY A 192 -1.81 -6.25 18.56
N GLY A 193 -0.58 -6.71 18.24
CA GLY A 193 -0.34 -7.96 17.52
C GLY A 193 -0.57 -7.90 16.01
N LEU A 194 -0.78 -6.71 15.44
CA LEU A 194 -1.03 -6.49 14.01
C LEU A 194 0.28 -6.39 13.25
N HIS A 195 0.37 -7.06 12.13
CA HIS A 195 1.56 -7.02 11.27
C HIS A 195 1.72 -5.68 10.55
N PHE A 196 2.95 -5.17 10.49
CA PHE A 196 3.30 -3.95 9.79
C PHE A 196 4.74 -3.98 9.29
N TRP A 197 5.03 -3.15 8.30
CA TRP A 197 6.36 -2.75 7.88
C TRP A 197 6.61 -1.31 8.32
N ASN A 198 7.74 -1.05 8.97
CA ASN A 198 8.23 0.32 9.15
C ASN A 198 8.81 0.82 7.83
N ALA A 199 7.91 1.29 6.95
CA ALA A 199 8.25 1.64 5.58
C ALA A 199 8.67 3.11 5.45
N THR A 200 7.73 4.01 5.69
CA THR A 200 7.93 5.47 5.60
C THR A 200 7.31 6.15 6.80
N GLY A 201 7.58 7.45 6.98
CA GLY A 201 6.88 8.24 8.01
C GLY A 201 5.36 8.31 7.80
N SER A 202 4.88 7.97 6.60
CA SER A 202 3.45 7.95 6.28
C SER A 202 2.75 6.66 6.71
N CYS A 203 3.43 5.51 6.67
CA CYS A 203 2.83 4.18 6.90
C CYS A 203 3.88 3.13 7.28
N CYS A 204 3.64 2.22 8.15
CA CYS A 204 2.52 2.07 9.09
C CYS A 204 3.08 1.69 10.47
N ASP A 205 4.27 2.18 10.80
CA ASP A 205 4.85 2.11 12.16
C ASP A 205 4.30 3.28 13.00
N PHE A 206 2.99 3.22 13.29
CA PHE A 206 2.31 4.29 14.05
C PHE A 206 2.80 4.39 15.51
N GLU A 207 3.42 3.33 16.02
CA GLU A 207 4.01 3.29 17.36
C GLU A 207 5.47 3.78 17.40
N LYS A 208 6.04 4.10 16.22
CA LYS A 208 7.44 4.54 16.08
C LYS A 208 8.42 3.56 16.72
N SER A 209 8.26 2.29 16.39
CA SER A 209 9.07 1.18 16.93
C SER A 209 10.57 1.31 16.62
N GLY A 210 10.91 2.03 15.54
CA GLY A 210 12.29 2.18 15.08
C GLY A 210 12.89 0.91 14.47
N ILE A 211 12.07 -0.09 14.14
CA ILE A 211 12.52 -1.33 13.50
C ILE A 211 13.05 -1.01 12.09
N ASP A 212 14.24 -1.50 11.77
CA ASP A 212 14.81 -1.37 10.41
C ASP A 212 14.40 -2.57 9.54
N ASP A 213 13.21 -2.48 8.96
CA ASP A 213 12.69 -3.51 8.07
C ASP A 213 13.44 -3.58 6.74
N SER A 214 14.02 -2.47 6.27
CA SER A 214 14.86 -2.47 5.06
C SER A 214 16.10 -3.35 5.27
N LYS A 215 16.77 -3.19 6.41
CA LYS A 215 17.91 -4.04 6.78
C LYS A 215 17.50 -5.50 6.95
N TYR A 216 16.40 -5.78 7.65
CA TYR A 216 15.87 -7.15 7.81
C TYR A 216 15.65 -7.83 6.46
N LEU A 217 14.99 -7.16 5.51
CA LEU A 217 14.69 -7.72 4.19
C LEU A 217 15.96 -7.99 3.37
N MET A 218 16.96 -7.11 3.46
CA MET A 218 18.24 -7.34 2.77
C MET A 218 19.09 -8.41 3.44
N ASP A 219 19.05 -8.56 4.74
CA ASP A 219 19.66 -9.68 5.45
C ASP A 219 18.99 -11.01 5.08
N LEU A 220 17.66 -11.02 4.96
CA LEU A 220 16.91 -12.18 4.47
C LEU A 220 17.32 -12.56 3.04
N VAL A 221 17.43 -11.61 2.12
CA VAL A 221 17.93 -11.84 0.76
C VAL A 221 19.32 -12.48 0.78
N LYS A 222 20.23 -12.00 1.65
CA LYS A 222 21.58 -12.56 1.84
C LYS A 222 21.52 -14.01 2.34
N GLN A 223 20.67 -14.29 3.33
CA GLN A 223 20.51 -15.63 3.91
C GLN A 223 19.88 -16.62 2.90
N ILE A 224 18.91 -16.16 2.08
CA ILE A 224 18.36 -16.95 0.98
C ILE A 224 19.44 -17.27 -0.04
N SER A 225 20.24 -16.28 -0.44
CA SER A 225 21.31 -16.45 -1.42
C SER A 225 22.42 -17.40 -0.96
N ALA A 226 22.61 -17.56 0.35
CA ALA A 226 23.52 -18.55 0.91
C ALA A 226 22.99 -20.00 0.82
N LYS A 227 21.66 -20.18 0.68
CA LYS A 227 21.02 -21.50 0.62
C LYS A 227 20.58 -21.89 -0.81
N VAL A 228 20.30 -20.88 -1.65
CA VAL A 228 19.79 -21.06 -3.01
C VAL A 228 20.61 -20.20 -3.96
N SER A 229 21.01 -20.74 -5.11
CA SER A 229 21.75 -19.96 -6.12
C SER A 229 20.85 -18.87 -6.71
N ILE A 230 20.99 -17.65 -6.21
CA ILE A 230 20.24 -16.47 -6.64
C ILE A 230 21.11 -15.59 -7.55
N ASP A 231 20.52 -15.13 -8.65
CA ASP A 231 21.13 -14.12 -9.52
C ASP A 231 21.06 -12.74 -8.84
N SER A 232 22.20 -12.26 -8.36
CA SER A 232 22.30 -10.98 -7.65
C SER A 232 21.87 -9.77 -8.49
N LYS A 233 21.75 -9.92 -9.81
CA LYS A 233 21.24 -8.89 -10.72
C LYS A 233 19.73 -8.95 -10.92
N ARG A 234 19.06 -9.96 -10.42
CA ARG A 234 17.61 -10.17 -10.58
C ARG A 234 16.91 -10.38 -9.23
N ILE A 235 17.02 -9.37 -8.36
CA ILE A 235 16.34 -9.29 -7.07
C ILE A 235 15.21 -8.27 -7.20
N TYR A 236 14.00 -8.70 -6.88
CA TYR A 236 12.78 -7.93 -7.06
C TYR A 236 11.97 -7.90 -5.77
N PHE A 237 11.17 -6.84 -5.64
CA PHE A 237 10.17 -6.71 -4.58
C PHE A 237 8.79 -6.47 -5.19
N PHE A 238 7.79 -7.13 -4.65
CA PHE A 238 6.38 -6.89 -4.88
C PHE A 238 5.72 -6.60 -3.54
N GLY A 239 4.98 -5.53 -3.43
CA GLY A 239 4.25 -5.23 -2.20
C GLY A 239 2.84 -4.72 -2.47
N HIS A 240 1.92 -5.08 -1.59
CA HIS A 240 0.57 -4.52 -1.54
C HIS A 240 0.47 -3.54 -0.37
N SER A 241 -0.19 -2.37 -0.57
CA SER A 241 -0.46 -1.39 0.50
C SER A 241 0.83 -1.02 1.28
N ASN A 242 0.88 -1.22 2.58
CA ASN A 242 2.09 -1.04 3.41
C ASN A 242 3.31 -1.80 2.85
N GLY A 243 3.13 -3.00 2.28
CA GLY A 243 4.19 -3.73 1.57
C GLY A 243 4.67 -3.00 0.31
N GLY A 244 3.78 -2.25 -0.36
CA GLY A 244 4.12 -1.37 -1.48
C GLY A 244 5.00 -0.20 -1.04
N PHE A 245 4.65 0.47 0.07
CA PHE A 245 5.50 1.47 0.72
C PHE A 245 6.88 0.89 1.08
N MET A 246 6.89 -0.33 1.63
CA MET A 246 8.14 -0.99 2.00
C MET A 246 9.00 -1.34 0.78
N SER A 247 8.40 -1.70 -0.35
CA SER A 247 9.11 -1.95 -1.61
C SER A 247 9.85 -0.69 -2.07
N TYR A 248 9.23 0.49 -1.96
CA TYR A 248 9.89 1.76 -2.22
C TYR A 248 11.03 2.04 -1.24
N THR A 249 10.82 1.81 0.05
CA THR A 249 11.85 2.02 1.09
C THR A 249 13.09 1.15 0.85
N VAL A 250 12.90 -0.14 0.51
CA VAL A 250 14.01 -1.02 0.16
C VAL A 250 14.76 -0.53 -1.08
N ALA A 251 14.02 -0.09 -2.12
CA ALA A 251 14.62 0.45 -3.34
C ALA A 251 15.40 1.75 -3.09
N CYS A 252 14.88 2.63 -2.21
CA CYS A 252 15.56 3.86 -1.82
C CYS A 252 16.86 3.60 -1.06
N ASN A 253 16.84 2.63 -0.15
CA ASN A 253 17.97 2.32 0.74
C ASN A 253 19.02 1.42 0.07
N ASN A 254 18.64 0.59 -0.90
CA ASN A 254 19.50 -0.42 -1.52
C ASN A 254 19.43 -0.41 -3.06
N PRO A 255 19.50 0.76 -3.70
CA PRO A 255 19.24 0.89 -5.13
C PRO A 255 20.25 0.12 -5.99
N GLU A 256 21.44 -0.21 -5.47
CA GLU A 256 22.46 -0.98 -6.18
C GLU A 256 22.17 -2.47 -6.29
N LYS A 257 21.25 -3.00 -5.46
CA LYS A 257 20.93 -4.44 -5.37
C LYS A 257 19.59 -4.78 -5.99
N ILE A 258 18.64 -3.82 -6.02
CA ILE A 258 17.25 -4.06 -6.44
C ILE A 258 17.10 -3.74 -7.93
N ALA A 259 16.69 -4.71 -8.73
CA ALA A 259 16.50 -4.54 -10.18
C ALA A 259 15.17 -3.85 -10.51
N ALA A 260 14.09 -4.27 -9.86
CA ALA A 260 12.78 -3.66 -10.02
C ALA A 260 11.91 -3.86 -8.79
N ILE A 261 10.94 -2.96 -8.63
CA ILE A 261 9.86 -3.06 -7.63
C ILE A 261 8.49 -2.95 -8.29
N VAL A 262 7.50 -3.55 -7.65
CA VAL A 262 6.07 -3.37 -7.94
C VAL A 262 5.37 -2.97 -6.66
N SER A 263 4.67 -1.85 -6.69
CA SER A 263 3.80 -1.38 -5.60
C SER A 263 2.35 -1.43 -6.08
N LEU A 264 1.56 -2.30 -5.48
CA LEU A 264 0.11 -2.43 -5.70
C LEU A 264 -0.61 -1.72 -4.56
N GLU A 265 -1.41 -0.72 -4.86
CA GLU A 265 -2.18 0.10 -3.90
C GLU A 265 -1.31 0.59 -2.73
N GLY A 266 -0.05 0.91 -3.00
CA GLY A 266 0.89 1.49 -2.07
C GLY A 266 1.35 2.86 -2.52
N SER A 267 2.22 3.50 -1.75
CA SER A 267 2.84 4.77 -2.08
C SER A 267 4.26 4.87 -1.49
N SER A 268 4.85 6.05 -1.47
CA SER A 268 6.24 6.29 -1.08
C SER A 268 6.36 7.36 0.01
N PHE A 269 7.52 7.98 0.12
CA PHE A 269 7.79 9.07 1.07
C PHE A 269 7.03 10.34 0.66
N ALA A 270 6.41 11.01 1.64
CA ALA A 270 5.76 12.31 1.41
C ALA A 270 6.75 13.33 0.84
N ASP A 271 7.93 13.41 1.44
CA ASP A 271 9.08 14.12 0.88
C ASP A 271 9.95 13.15 0.11
N MET A 272 9.86 13.20 -1.22
CA MET A 272 10.63 12.33 -2.10
C MET A 272 12.15 12.55 -2.04
N GLU A 273 12.63 13.65 -1.44
CA GLU A 273 14.06 13.86 -1.19
C GLU A 273 14.59 12.92 -0.09
N MET A 274 13.72 12.39 0.77
CA MET A 274 14.09 11.35 1.75
C MET A 274 14.50 10.03 1.08
N CYS A 275 14.10 9.81 -0.17
CA CYS A 275 14.59 8.69 -0.97
C CYS A 275 16.01 9.02 -1.49
N GLY A 276 17.01 8.59 -0.75
CA GLY A 276 18.43 8.83 -1.10
C GLY A 276 18.96 8.05 -2.30
N ALA A 277 18.11 7.37 -3.07
CA ALA A 277 18.53 6.56 -4.21
C ALA A 277 19.22 7.39 -5.28
N LYS A 278 20.46 7.01 -5.62
CA LYS A 278 21.27 7.63 -6.69
C LYS A 278 21.52 6.67 -7.86
N LYS A 279 20.95 5.48 -7.80
CA LYS A 279 21.06 4.45 -8.84
C LYS A 279 19.69 4.02 -9.32
N PRO A 280 19.54 3.70 -10.60
CA PRO A 280 18.25 3.36 -11.17
C PRO A 280 17.70 2.07 -10.58
N VAL A 281 16.40 2.06 -10.33
CA VAL A 281 15.57 0.87 -10.03
C VAL A 281 14.34 0.99 -10.90
N SER A 282 13.97 -0.06 -11.62
CA SER A 282 12.73 -0.04 -12.40
C SER A 282 11.53 -0.10 -11.48
N VAL A 283 10.52 0.75 -11.73
CA VAL A 283 9.37 0.92 -10.85
C VAL A 283 8.07 0.69 -11.63
N LEU A 284 7.20 -0.16 -11.09
CA LEU A 284 5.82 -0.30 -11.51
C LEU A 284 4.92 0.10 -10.33
N GLN A 285 4.19 1.19 -10.51
CA GLN A 285 3.17 1.65 -9.58
C GLN A 285 1.79 1.29 -10.12
N ILE A 286 0.95 0.66 -9.30
CA ILE A 286 -0.39 0.19 -9.68
C ILE A 286 -1.39 0.71 -8.65
N ASN A 287 -2.43 1.41 -9.14
CA ASN A 287 -3.48 1.97 -8.27
C ASN A 287 -4.87 1.83 -8.90
N GLY A 288 -5.85 1.57 -8.04
CA GLY A 288 -7.26 1.67 -8.35
C GLY A 288 -7.78 3.10 -8.23
N THR A 289 -8.71 3.50 -9.11
CA THR A 289 -9.30 4.85 -9.00
C THR A 289 -10.37 4.96 -7.93
N ALA A 290 -10.83 3.83 -7.39
CA ALA A 290 -11.75 3.75 -6.25
C ALA A 290 -11.07 3.20 -5.00
N ASP A 291 -9.72 3.24 -4.94
CA ASP A 291 -8.98 2.97 -3.69
C ASP A 291 -9.32 4.04 -2.66
N GLU A 292 -9.92 3.61 -1.57
CA GLU A 292 -10.41 4.47 -0.49
C GLU A 292 -9.34 4.82 0.55
N LEU A 293 -8.16 4.17 0.49
CA LEU A 293 -7.08 4.37 1.44
C LEU A 293 -5.87 5.08 0.82
N ILE A 294 -5.49 4.67 -0.40
CA ILE A 294 -4.30 5.18 -1.10
C ILE A 294 -4.71 5.81 -2.43
N HIS A 295 -5.07 7.09 -2.36
CA HIS A 295 -5.55 7.83 -3.52
C HIS A 295 -4.43 8.15 -4.52
N ILE A 296 -4.73 8.05 -5.81
CA ILE A 296 -3.82 8.45 -6.91
C ILE A 296 -3.37 9.92 -6.78
N ALA A 297 -4.27 10.75 -6.26
CA ALA A 297 -4.01 12.18 -6.02
C ALA A 297 -3.12 12.46 -4.80
N GLY A 298 -2.65 11.43 -4.10
CA GLY A 298 -2.00 11.59 -2.81
C GLY A 298 -3.00 11.92 -1.69
N GLY A 299 -2.55 11.93 -0.47
CA GLY A 299 -3.42 12.16 0.68
C GLY A 299 -2.71 11.94 2.00
N ASN A 300 -3.48 11.54 2.99
CA ASN A 300 -2.99 11.20 4.32
C ASN A 300 -3.55 9.83 4.72
N ILE A 301 -2.70 8.98 5.29
CA ILE A 301 -3.15 7.67 5.79
C ILE A 301 -4.18 7.88 6.91
N PHE A 302 -5.35 7.27 6.80
CA PHE A 302 -6.46 7.41 7.73
C PHE A 302 -6.85 8.88 8.01
N ASP A 303 -6.70 9.75 6.99
CA ASP A 303 -6.94 11.20 7.09
C ASP A 303 -6.11 11.91 8.18
N ASP A 304 -5.08 11.27 8.72
CA ASP A 304 -4.15 11.90 9.67
C ASP A 304 -3.16 12.80 8.92
N PRO A 305 -3.21 14.14 9.10
CA PRO A 305 -2.30 15.06 8.42
C PRO A 305 -0.82 14.86 8.79
N LYS A 306 -0.53 14.05 9.80
CA LYS A 306 0.84 13.64 10.16
C LYS A 306 1.35 12.46 9.35
N GLN A 307 0.50 11.84 8.52
CA GLN A 307 0.79 10.66 7.71
C GLN A 307 0.63 10.94 6.20
N PRO A 308 1.19 12.03 5.65
CA PRO A 308 1.00 12.39 4.24
C PRO A 308 1.74 11.42 3.32
N TYR A 309 1.18 11.16 2.14
CA TYR A 309 1.83 10.44 1.06
C TYR A 309 1.67 11.17 -0.28
N PRO A 310 2.63 11.02 -1.23
CA PRO A 310 2.66 11.80 -2.45
C PRO A 310 1.62 11.34 -3.46
N THR A 311 1.38 12.17 -4.48
CA THR A 311 0.64 11.74 -5.66
C THR A 311 1.43 10.68 -6.43
N VAL A 312 0.76 9.75 -7.13
CA VAL A 312 1.40 8.78 -8.03
C VAL A 312 2.30 9.49 -9.06
N LYS A 313 1.88 10.66 -9.54
CA LYS A 313 2.69 11.47 -10.47
C LYS A 313 3.99 11.98 -9.83
N ALA A 314 3.97 12.41 -8.59
CA ALA A 314 5.16 12.92 -7.90
C ALA A 314 6.16 11.80 -7.63
N GLU A 315 5.71 10.67 -7.07
CA GLU A 315 6.60 9.55 -6.76
C GLU A 315 7.20 8.91 -8.02
N THR A 316 6.39 8.63 -9.05
CA THR A 316 6.89 8.06 -10.30
C THR A 316 7.74 9.04 -11.09
N GLY A 317 7.44 10.35 -11.02
CA GLY A 317 8.27 11.42 -11.59
C GLY A 317 9.66 11.49 -10.96
N LYS A 318 9.77 11.33 -9.64
CA LYS A 318 11.07 11.25 -8.95
C LYS A 318 11.86 10.02 -9.39
N TRP A 319 11.24 8.85 -9.47
CA TRP A 319 11.90 7.65 -9.97
C TRP A 319 12.27 7.75 -11.45
N ALA A 320 11.47 8.45 -12.27
CA ALA A 320 11.84 8.75 -13.65
C ALA A 320 13.12 9.58 -13.73
N GLN A 321 13.27 10.59 -12.87
CA GLN A 321 14.51 11.38 -12.78
C GLN A 321 15.70 10.50 -12.37
N ILE A 322 15.57 9.70 -11.32
CA ILE A 322 16.62 8.78 -10.84
C ILE A 322 17.03 7.79 -11.94
N ASN A 323 16.06 7.30 -12.71
CA ASN A 323 16.30 6.39 -13.83
C ASN A 323 16.84 7.06 -15.08
N GLY A 324 16.91 8.40 -15.12
CA GLY A 324 17.33 9.16 -16.30
C GLY A 324 16.32 9.11 -17.45
N CYS A 325 15.05 8.91 -17.13
CA CYS A 325 13.95 8.96 -18.10
C CYS A 325 13.69 10.41 -18.53
N VAL A 326 13.09 10.58 -19.70
CA VAL A 326 12.80 11.90 -20.29
C VAL A 326 11.33 12.04 -20.64
N GLY A 327 10.85 13.30 -20.69
CA GLY A 327 9.48 13.62 -21.04
C GLY A 327 8.48 13.37 -19.92
N MET A 328 7.23 13.19 -20.31
CA MET A 328 6.13 12.92 -19.40
C MET A 328 5.70 11.46 -19.50
N LEU A 329 4.86 11.04 -18.54
CA LEU A 329 4.19 9.75 -18.57
C LEU A 329 3.27 9.69 -19.81
N VAL A 330 3.44 8.66 -20.64
CA VAL A 330 2.71 8.48 -21.90
C VAL A 330 1.87 7.22 -21.84
N ASP A 331 0.59 7.36 -22.11
CA ASP A 331 -0.36 6.26 -22.18
C ASP A 331 -0.03 5.32 -23.36
N ILE A 332 -0.03 4.02 -23.10
CA ILE A 332 0.25 2.96 -24.08
C ILE A 332 -0.92 2.76 -25.08
N LYS A 333 -2.06 3.45 -24.89
CA LYS A 333 -3.24 3.39 -25.77
C LYS A 333 -3.91 2.01 -25.88
N LYS A 334 -3.60 1.10 -24.98
CA LYS A 334 -4.22 -0.22 -24.87
C LYS A 334 -4.77 -0.41 -23.46
N LYS A 335 -5.97 -0.98 -23.36
CA LYS A 335 -6.57 -1.37 -22.09
C LYS A 335 -6.43 -2.87 -21.86
N PHE A 336 -6.41 -3.25 -20.60
CA PHE A 336 -6.21 -4.63 -20.15
C PHE A 336 -7.32 -4.97 -19.15
N ASP A 337 -7.72 -6.22 -19.15
CA ASP A 337 -8.66 -6.81 -18.21
C ASP A 337 -7.82 -7.53 -17.11
N TYR A 338 -7.67 -6.89 -15.96
CA TYR A 338 -6.86 -7.38 -14.85
C TYR A 338 -7.63 -7.54 -13.54
N GLU A 339 -8.79 -6.90 -13.42
CA GLU A 339 -9.66 -6.93 -12.24
C GLU A 339 -10.95 -7.70 -12.58
N SER A 340 -11.07 -8.91 -12.05
CA SER A 340 -12.16 -9.84 -12.42
C SER A 340 -13.55 -9.44 -11.92
N ALA A 341 -13.67 -8.52 -10.97
CA ALA A 341 -14.98 -8.03 -10.50
C ALA A 341 -15.48 -6.82 -11.30
N LEU A 342 -14.63 -6.21 -12.11
CA LEU A 342 -15.01 -5.10 -12.99
C LEU A 342 -15.31 -5.59 -14.41
N LEU A 343 -16.17 -4.86 -15.11
CA LEU A 343 -16.56 -5.25 -16.47
C LEU A 343 -15.58 -4.68 -17.50
N GLY A 344 -15.11 -5.56 -18.38
CA GLY A 344 -14.32 -5.20 -19.55
C GLY A 344 -12.84 -4.94 -19.23
N SER A 345 -12.18 -4.21 -20.12
CA SER A 345 -10.76 -3.87 -19.97
C SER A 345 -10.64 -2.53 -19.26
N GLU A 346 -10.53 -2.58 -17.94
CA GLU A 346 -10.53 -1.41 -17.05
C GLU A 346 -9.13 -0.82 -16.81
N THR A 347 -8.07 -1.62 -17.00
CA THR A 347 -6.71 -1.18 -16.67
C THR A 347 -6.03 -0.47 -17.84
N THR A 348 -5.55 0.74 -17.60
CA THR A 348 -4.68 1.49 -18.51
C THR A 348 -3.24 1.46 -18.01
N LYS A 349 -2.28 1.56 -18.94
CA LYS A 349 -0.85 1.61 -18.62
C LYS A 349 -0.23 2.86 -19.23
N ALA A 350 0.67 3.47 -18.48
CA ALA A 350 1.47 4.58 -18.98
C ALA A 350 2.92 4.43 -18.52
N ALA A 351 3.87 4.89 -19.33
CA ALA A 351 5.28 4.76 -19.05
C ALA A 351 6.04 6.03 -19.40
N TYR A 352 7.14 6.27 -18.67
CA TYR A 352 8.13 7.27 -19.07
C TYR A 352 9.07 6.70 -20.14
N LYS A 353 9.61 7.58 -21.00
CA LYS A 353 10.66 7.19 -21.95
C LYS A 353 12.00 7.09 -21.22
N CYS A 354 12.39 5.88 -20.88
CA CYS A 354 13.61 5.60 -20.11
C CYS A 354 14.74 5.05 -20.99
N PRO A 355 16.02 5.15 -20.56
CA PRO A 355 17.12 4.43 -21.17
C PRO A 355 16.91 2.91 -21.14
N MET A 356 17.55 2.19 -22.06
CA MET A 356 17.45 0.73 -22.16
C MET A 356 17.75 0.04 -20.83
N GLY A 357 16.94 -0.94 -20.46
CA GLY A 357 17.07 -1.70 -19.21
C GLY A 357 16.51 -1.02 -17.97
N ARG A 358 15.89 0.16 -18.12
CA ARG A 358 15.21 0.91 -17.05
C ARG A 358 13.76 1.16 -17.42
N ASN A 359 12.88 1.20 -16.44
CA ASN A 359 11.48 1.53 -16.68
C ASN A 359 10.87 2.24 -15.46
N VAL A 360 9.96 3.16 -15.70
CA VAL A 360 9.03 3.69 -14.71
C VAL A 360 7.66 3.71 -15.38
N GLU A 361 6.77 2.88 -14.86
CA GLU A 361 5.47 2.59 -15.45
C GLU A 361 4.38 2.70 -14.38
N THR A 362 3.19 3.15 -14.79
CA THR A 362 1.99 3.17 -13.96
C THR A 362 0.89 2.33 -14.60
N TRP A 363 0.18 1.57 -13.78
CA TRP A 363 -1.08 0.95 -14.19
C TRP A 363 -2.21 1.55 -13.36
N THR A 364 -3.28 1.96 -14.02
CA THR A 364 -4.46 2.52 -13.38
C THR A 364 -5.64 1.60 -13.64
N ILE A 365 -6.20 1.03 -12.57
CA ILE A 365 -7.38 0.16 -12.59
C ILE A 365 -8.61 1.06 -12.38
N ALA A 366 -9.35 1.34 -13.43
CA ALA A 366 -10.55 2.19 -13.34
C ALA A 366 -11.65 1.48 -12.55
N GLY A 367 -12.05 2.03 -11.41
CA GLY A 367 -12.98 1.42 -10.47
C GLY A 367 -12.34 0.40 -9.51
N GLY A 368 -11.03 0.18 -9.59
CA GLY A 368 -10.32 -0.70 -8.67
C GLY A 368 -10.31 -0.13 -7.25
N ALA A 369 -10.61 -0.96 -6.25
CA ALA A 369 -10.56 -0.65 -4.83
C ALA A 369 -9.19 -1.03 -4.23
N HIS A 370 -8.98 -0.73 -2.93
CA HIS A 370 -7.74 -1.07 -2.22
C HIS A 370 -7.42 -2.58 -2.20
N LEU A 371 -8.45 -3.43 -2.26
CA LEU A 371 -8.34 -4.89 -2.35
C LEU A 371 -8.93 -5.39 -3.68
N PRO A 372 -8.24 -5.16 -4.82
CA PRO A 372 -8.77 -5.53 -6.13
C PRO A 372 -8.82 -7.06 -6.31
N LYS A 373 -9.81 -7.57 -7.04
CA LYS A 373 -9.93 -9.00 -7.37
C LYS A 373 -9.09 -9.35 -8.59
N ILE A 374 -7.80 -9.43 -8.40
CA ILE A 374 -6.81 -9.60 -9.47
C ILE A 374 -6.94 -10.97 -10.15
N ASN A 375 -6.83 -10.98 -11.49
CA ASN A 375 -6.82 -12.19 -12.29
C ASN A 375 -5.40 -12.68 -12.67
N ALA A 376 -5.30 -13.87 -13.25
CA ALA A 376 -4.02 -14.48 -13.62
C ALA A 376 -3.26 -13.70 -14.71
N ALA A 377 -3.95 -12.92 -15.57
CA ALA A 377 -3.31 -12.12 -16.60
C ALA A 377 -2.56 -10.93 -15.99
N PHE A 378 -3.08 -10.35 -14.90
CA PHE A 378 -2.37 -9.35 -14.11
C PHE A 378 -1.06 -9.90 -13.56
N THR A 379 -1.14 -11.06 -12.86
CA THR A 379 0.06 -11.67 -12.25
C THR A 379 1.11 -11.99 -13.31
N ALA A 380 0.69 -12.55 -14.46
CA ALA A 380 1.60 -12.81 -15.56
C ALA A 380 2.29 -11.52 -16.07
N ALA A 381 1.55 -10.43 -16.22
CA ALA A 381 2.08 -9.13 -16.67
C ALA A 381 3.03 -8.50 -15.63
N VAL A 382 2.75 -8.65 -14.32
CA VAL A 382 3.68 -8.24 -13.25
C VAL A 382 5.01 -8.98 -13.36
N PHE A 383 4.98 -10.29 -13.58
CA PHE A 383 6.22 -11.07 -13.78
C PHE A 383 6.92 -10.70 -15.09
N ASP A 384 6.20 -10.38 -16.18
CA ASP A 384 6.79 -9.86 -17.41
C ASP A 384 7.56 -8.57 -17.13
N PHE A 385 6.96 -7.62 -16.40
CA PHE A 385 7.64 -6.40 -15.99
C PHE A 385 8.89 -6.70 -15.16
N LEU A 386 8.79 -7.49 -14.10
CA LEU A 386 9.92 -7.78 -13.22
C LEU A 386 11.09 -8.41 -13.98
N LEU A 387 10.82 -9.48 -14.74
CA LEU A 387 11.85 -10.28 -15.40
C LEU A 387 12.48 -9.58 -16.62
N ALA A 388 11.88 -8.51 -17.13
CA ALA A 388 12.48 -7.67 -18.17
C ALA A 388 13.65 -6.83 -17.64
N HIS A 389 13.84 -6.72 -16.32
CA HIS A 389 14.80 -5.85 -15.69
C HIS A 389 15.90 -6.61 -14.94
N LYS A 390 17.11 -6.09 -15.02
CA LYS A 390 18.29 -6.60 -14.28
C LYS A 390 19.25 -5.46 -13.94
N LYS A 391 20.03 -5.62 -12.88
CA LYS A 391 21.14 -4.71 -12.52
C LYS A 391 22.33 -4.84 -13.46
#